data_27587b00b36d99de03f6eeaca1a34962
#
_entry.id   27587b00b36d99de03f6eeaca1a34962
#
_cell.length_a   1.000
_cell.length_b   1.000
_cell.length_c   1.000
_cell.angle_alpha   90.00
_cell.angle_beta   90.00
_cell.angle_gamma   90.00
#
_symmetry.space_group_name_H-M   'P 1'
#
loop_
_entity.id
_entity.type
_entity.pdbx_description
1 polymer ?
#
loop_
_entity_poly.entity_id
_entity_poly.type
_entity_poly.pdbx_seq_one_letter_code
_entity_poly.pdbx_strand_id
1 'polypeptide(L)'
;LTHAGGYAALAVGEGPVGLDVEPLDRPFRRLSGRYFTAEERRWLEADPTAKRFYTLWTRLEALTKADGRGLLMEDRTQSLLDTEGPWHLRTFVHEGHLLSAAADRPVELEVTEVPIEEILR
;
A
#
# COMPACT_ATOMS: atom_id res chain seq x y z
N LEU A 1 3.11 -5.45 -9.99
CA LEU A 1 4.53 -5.09 -9.80
C LEU A 1 4.64 -3.65 -9.32
N THR A 2 5.46 -3.44 -8.34
CA THR A 2 5.80 -2.11 -7.84
C THR A 2 7.30 -2.06 -7.52
N HIS A 3 7.89 -0.85 -7.50
CA HIS A 3 9.29 -0.68 -7.14
C HIS A 3 9.55 0.68 -6.49
N ALA A 4 10.54 0.74 -5.64
CA ALA A 4 11.03 1.97 -5.02
C ALA A 4 12.45 1.74 -4.48
N GLY A 5 13.36 2.70 -4.69
CA GLY A 5 14.70 2.69 -4.09
C GLY A 5 15.52 1.44 -4.35
N GLY A 6 15.48 0.87 -5.55
CA GLY A 6 16.16 -0.38 -5.87
C GLY A 6 15.43 -1.64 -5.40
N TYR A 7 14.26 -1.49 -4.81
CA TYR A 7 13.41 -2.58 -4.34
C TYR A 7 12.27 -2.79 -5.33
N ALA A 8 12.01 -4.02 -5.72
CA ALA A 8 10.88 -4.37 -6.58
C ALA A 8 10.08 -5.49 -5.93
N ALA A 9 8.76 -5.44 -6.07
CA ALA A 9 7.87 -6.43 -5.51
C ALA A 9 6.77 -6.78 -6.51
N LEU A 10 6.32 -8.02 -6.48
CA LEU A 10 5.27 -8.55 -7.34
C LEU A 10 4.28 -9.33 -6.50
N ALA A 11 2.99 -9.06 -6.71
CA ALA A 11 1.91 -9.84 -6.12
C ALA A 11 1.15 -10.56 -7.23
N VAL A 12 0.74 -11.80 -6.96
CA VAL A 12 -0.04 -12.62 -7.87
C VAL A 12 -1.21 -13.21 -7.10
N GLY A 13 -2.39 -13.16 -7.70
CA GLY A 13 -3.61 -13.68 -7.08
C GLY A 13 -4.64 -14.09 -8.13
N GLU A 14 -5.72 -14.70 -7.67
CA GLU A 14 -6.81 -15.18 -8.54
C GLU A 14 -7.83 -14.11 -8.91
N GLY A 15 -7.77 -12.96 -8.27
CA GLY A 15 -8.67 -11.84 -8.53
C GLY A 15 -7.92 -10.54 -8.60
N PRO A 16 -8.62 -9.41 -8.58
CA PRO A 16 -7.96 -8.10 -8.52
C PRO A 16 -7.03 -8.03 -7.32
N VAL A 17 -5.79 -7.65 -7.57
CA VAL A 17 -4.77 -7.46 -6.55
C VAL A 17 -3.93 -6.24 -6.90
N GLY A 18 -3.62 -5.44 -5.89
CA GLY A 18 -2.73 -4.30 -6.03
C GLY A 18 -1.64 -4.37 -4.97
N LEU A 19 -0.48 -3.84 -5.30
CA LEU A 19 0.68 -3.82 -4.42
C LEU A 19 1.38 -2.49 -4.56
N ASP A 20 1.81 -1.93 -3.44
CA ASP A 20 2.63 -0.73 -3.42
C ASP A 20 3.74 -0.85 -2.39
N VAL A 21 4.90 -0.26 -2.68
CA VAL A 21 6.06 -0.26 -1.80
C VAL A 21 6.64 1.15 -1.73
N GLU A 22 7.03 1.57 -0.51
CA GLU A 22 7.70 2.84 -0.28
C GLU A 22 8.83 2.67 0.73
N PRO A 23 9.98 3.34 0.51
CA PRO A 23 11.05 3.35 1.50
C PRO A 23 10.66 4.20 2.71
N LEU A 24 10.90 3.69 3.92
CA LEU A 24 10.54 4.38 5.15
C LEU A 24 11.45 5.56 5.49
N ASP A 25 12.62 5.65 4.86
CA ASP A 25 13.57 6.75 5.09
C ASP A 25 13.29 7.99 4.24
N ARG A 26 12.29 7.93 3.36
CA ARG A 26 11.90 9.07 2.53
C ARG A 26 11.04 10.05 3.33
N PRO A 27 11.32 11.36 3.31
CA PRO A 27 10.44 12.34 3.92
C PRO A 27 9.06 12.30 3.26
N PHE A 28 8.01 12.38 4.08
CA PHE A 28 6.65 12.45 3.55
C PHE A 28 6.16 13.90 3.52
N ARG A 29 5.29 14.21 2.56
CA ARG A 29 4.71 15.54 2.40
C ARG A 29 3.24 15.52 2.82
N ARG A 30 2.82 16.56 3.54
CA ARG A 30 1.41 16.70 3.97
C ARG A 30 0.43 16.93 2.83
N LEU A 31 0.91 17.23 1.61
CA LEU A 31 0.07 17.52 0.45
C LEU A 31 -0.84 16.37 0.05
N SER A 32 -0.48 15.13 0.37
CA SER A 32 -1.29 13.94 0.09
C SER A 32 -2.48 13.80 1.04
N GLY A 33 -2.57 14.61 2.09
CA GLY A 33 -3.67 14.55 3.07
C GLY A 33 -5.06 14.74 2.48
N ARG A 34 -5.17 15.36 1.31
CA ARG A 34 -6.46 15.55 0.63
C ARG A 34 -7.13 14.23 0.23
N TYR A 35 -6.35 13.15 0.10
CA TYR A 35 -6.86 11.84 -0.27
C TYR A 35 -7.28 11.02 0.94
N PHE A 36 -7.03 11.51 2.14
CA PHE A 36 -7.34 10.82 3.39
C PHE A 36 -8.63 11.38 3.98
N THR A 37 -9.41 10.49 4.60
CA THR A 37 -10.59 10.89 5.34
C THR A 37 -10.21 11.65 6.62
N ALA A 38 -11.18 12.31 7.26
CA ALA A 38 -10.93 12.98 8.52
C ALA A 38 -10.46 12.01 9.61
N GLU A 39 -11.02 10.79 9.64
CA GLU A 39 -10.59 9.75 10.57
C GLU A 39 -9.16 9.31 10.33
N GLU A 40 -8.80 9.10 9.06
CA GLU A 40 -7.45 8.72 8.67
C GLU A 40 -6.44 9.82 9.04
N ARG A 41 -6.79 11.09 8.77
CA ARG A 41 -5.94 12.22 9.15
C ARG A 41 -5.74 12.32 10.65
N ARG A 42 -6.80 12.10 11.44
CA ARG A 42 -6.69 12.10 12.91
C ARG A 42 -5.75 11.02 13.41
N TRP A 43 -5.83 9.83 12.82
CA TRP A 43 -4.93 8.73 13.17
C TRP A 43 -3.47 9.08 12.86
N LEU A 44 -3.22 9.67 11.70
CA LEU A 44 -1.87 10.10 11.32
C LEU A 44 -1.36 11.23 12.24
N GLU A 45 -2.18 12.22 12.51
CA GLU A 45 -1.81 13.37 13.33
C GLU A 45 -1.56 13.00 14.80
N ALA A 46 -2.18 11.94 15.29
CA ALA A 46 -1.95 11.45 16.65
C ALA A 46 -0.51 10.96 16.86
N ASP A 47 0.14 10.49 15.79
CA ASP A 47 1.53 10.05 15.79
C ASP A 47 2.10 10.21 14.36
N PRO A 48 2.52 11.45 13.99
CA PRO A 48 2.85 11.75 12.60
C PRO A 48 4.22 11.22 12.20
N THR A 49 4.31 9.91 12.06
CA THR A 49 5.53 9.20 11.66
C THR A 49 5.48 8.84 10.17
N ALA A 50 6.66 8.61 9.58
CA ALA A 50 6.76 8.10 8.22
C ALA A 50 6.02 6.75 8.09
N LYS A 51 6.13 5.90 9.10
CA LYS A 51 5.46 4.59 9.08
C LYS A 51 3.94 4.74 8.97
N ARG A 52 3.32 5.64 9.75
CA ARG A 52 1.87 5.88 9.67
C ARG A 52 1.47 6.51 8.35
N PHE A 53 2.24 7.49 7.88
CA PHE A 53 1.95 8.11 6.59
C PHE A 53 2.01 7.08 5.46
N TYR A 54 3.10 6.32 5.38
CA TYR A 54 3.26 5.35 4.30
C TYR A 54 2.33 4.15 4.45
N THR A 55 1.87 3.83 5.65
CA THR A 55 0.80 2.84 5.82
C THR A 55 -0.45 3.28 5.06
N LEU A 56 -0.90 4.52 5.27
CA LEU A 56 -2.07 5.03 4.57
C LEU A 56 -1.80 5.18 3.07
N TRP A 57 -0.66 5.71 2.71
CA TRP A 57 -0.34 5.98 1.31
C TRP A 57 -0.20 4.69 0.49
N THR A 58 0.53 3.71 0.99
CA THR A 58 0.70 2.44 0.27
C THR A 58 -0.61 1.66 0.18
N ARG A 59 -1.46 1.73 1.22
CA ARG A 59 -2.80 1.12 1.15
C ARG A 59 -3.67 1.80 0.10
N LEU A 60 -3.65 3.12 0.04
CA LEU A 60 -4.39 3.86 -0.99
C LEU A 60 -3.93 3.48 -2.39
N GLU A 61 -2.62 3.49 -2.62
CA GLU A 61 -2.04 3.14 -3.91
C GLU A 61 -2.33 1.68 -4.30
N ALA A 62 -2.16 0.75 -3.35
CA ALA A 62 -2.44 -0.66 -3.58
C ALA A 62 -3.91 -0.88 -3.94
N LEU A 63 -4.82 -0.23 -3.21
CA LEU A 63 -6.25 -0.33 -3.44
C LEU A 63 -6.62 0.27 -4.80
N THR A 64 -6.04 1.41 -5.16
CA THR A 64 -6.25 2.04 -6.47
C THR A 64 -5.81 1.13 -7.61
N LYS A 65 -4.65 0.48 -7.46
CA LYS A 65 -4.16 -0.49 -8.45
C LYS A 65 -5.07 -1.71 -8.56
N ALA A 66 -5.54 -2.23 -7.44
CA ALA A 66 -6.44 -3.38 -7.42
C ALA A 66 -7.78 -3.06 -8.06
N ASP A 67 -8.34 -1.90 -7.77
CA ASP A 67 -9.62 -1.45 -8.32
C ASP A 67 -9.55 -1.17 -9.82
N GLY A 68 -8.40 -0.76 -10.32
CA GLY A 68 -8.16 -0.59 -11.76
C GLY A 68 -8.74 0.66 -12.39
N ARG A 69 -9.33 1.56 -11.60
CA ARG A 69 -9.90 2.81 -12.14
C ARG A 69 -8.84 3.85 -12.53
N GLY A 70 -7.57 3.62 -12.16
CA GLY A 70 -6.45 4.45 -12.59
C GLY A 70 -6.31 5.79 -11.91
N LEU A 71 -7.21 6.14 -11.00
CA LEU A 71 -7.19 7.37 -10.22
C LEU A 71 -7.14 7.05 -8.73
N LEU A 72 -6.55 7.94 -7.95
CA LEU A 72 -6.64 7.84 -6.50
C LEU A 72 -8.11 7.92 -6.10
N MET A 73 -8.53 6.99 -5.27
CA MET A 73 -9.94 6.78 -4.99
C MET A 73 -10.45 7.78 -3.95
N GLU A 74 -10.74 8.99 -4.38
CA GLU A 74 -11.33 10.02 -3.51
C GLU A 74 -12.75 9.65 -3.07
N ASP A 75 -13.45 8.86 -3.87
CA ASP A 75 -14.82 8.44 -3.65
C ASP A 75 -14.93 7.06 -2.98
N ARG A 76 -13.83 6.52 -2.49
CA ARG A 76 -13.85 5.22 -1.83
C ARG A 76 -14.73 5.24 -0.59
N THR A 77 -15.43 4.15 -0.34
CA THR A 77 -16.28 3.98 0.84
C THR A 77 -15.57 3.30 2.00
N GLN A 78 -14.49 2.57 1.71
CA GLN A 78 -13.74 1.85 2.72
C GLN A 78 -12.63 2.74 3.30
N SER A 79 -12.55 2.81 4.63
CA SER A 79 -11.42 3.45 5.30
C SER A 79 -10.14 2.65 5.07
N LEU A 80 -9.01 3.36 4.91
CA LEU A 80 -7.69 2.73 4.85
C LEU A 80 -7.27 2.10 6.18
N LEU A 81 -7.98 2.43 7.26
CA LEU A 81 -7.77 1.81 8.58
C LEU A 81 -8.55 0.50 8.74
N ASP A 82 -9.48 0.22 7.84
CA ASP A 82 -10.25 -1.01 7.83
C ASP A 82 -9.57 -2.03 6.91
N THR A 83 -8.98 -3.06 7.50
CA THR A 83 -8.21 -4.06 6.75
C THR A 83 -9.03 -5.26 6.29
N GLU A 84 -10.30 -5.36 6.72
CA GLU A 84 -11.15 -6.51 6.44
C GLU A 84 -12.51 -6.07 5.86
N GLY A 85 -12.53 -5.06 5.03
CA GLY A 85 -13.74 -4.61 4.34
C GLY A 85 -13.95 -5.32 3.00
N PRO A 86 -14.65 -4.69 2.04
CA PRO A 86 -14.74 -5.19 0.67
C PRO A 86 -13.37 -5.45 0.05
N TRP A 87 -12.39 -4.64 0.42
CA TRP A 87 -10.99 -4.86 0.09
C TRP A 87 -10.24 -5.34 1.33
N HIS A 88 -9.49 -6.41 1.18
CA HIS A 88 -8.61 -6.95 2.22
C HIS A 88 -7.25 -6.27 2.08
N LEU A 89 -6.82 -5.57 3.13
CA LEU A 89 -5.56 -4.81 3.13
C LEU A 89 -4.56 -5.51 4.03
N ARG A 90 -3.35 -5.69 3.54
CA ARG A 90 -2.24 -6.24 4.31
C ARG A 90 -1.04 -5.32 4.18
N THR A 91 -0.40 -5.02 5.31
CA THR A 91 0.74 -4.11 5.36
C THR A 91 1.84 -4.74 6.19
N PHE A 92 3.06 -4.67 5.69
CA PHE A 92 4.22 -5.18 6.42
C PHE A 92 5.46 -4.39 6.06
N VAL A 93 6.49 -4.53 6.91
CA VAL A 93 7.79 -3.88 6.72
C VAL A 93 8.81 -4.95 6.34
N HIS A 94 9.61 -4.66 5.33
CA HIS A 94 10.67 -5.54 4.88
C HIS A 94 11.86 -4.69 4.41
N GLU A 95 13.01 -4.88 5.04
CA GLU A 95 14.27 -4.21 4.69
C GLU A 95 14.13 -2.68 4.54
N GLY A 96 13.52 -2.03 5.54
CA GLY A 96 13.35 -0.57 5.54
C GLY A 96 12.33 -0.05 4.57
N HIS A 97 11.55 -0.93 3.94
CA HIS A 97 10.46 -0.59 3.05
C HIS A 97 9.13 -1.00 3.68
N LEU A 98 8.10 -0.23 3.40
CA LEU A 98 6.74 -0.57 3.79
C LEU A 98 5.96 -0.96 2.55
N LEU A 99 5.32 -2.14 2.61
CA LEU A 99 4.56 -2.70 1.51
C LEU A 99 3.12 -2.86 1.95
N SER A 100 2.19 -2.56 1.03
CA SER A 100 0.79 -2.88 1.23
C SER A 100 0.24 -3.62 0.02
N ALA A 101 -0.62 -4.58 0.29
CA ALA A 101 -1.37 -5.31 -0.72
C ALA A 101 -2.86 -5.12 -0.49
N ALA A 102 -3.62 -5.04 -1.57
CA ALA A 102 -5.07 -4.98 -1.56
C ALA A 102 -5.64 -6.06 -2.47
N ALA A 103 -6.66 -6.77 -1.99
CA ALA A 103 -7.33 -7.80 -2.77
C ALA A 103 -8.82 -7.82 -2.43
N ASP A 104 -9.66 -8.30 -3.36
CA ASP A 104 -11.10 -8.39 -3.16
C ASP A 104 -11.51 -9.64 -2.36
N ARG A 105 -10.56 -10.40 -1.86
CA ARG A 105 -10.75 -11.61 -1.08
C ARG A 105 -9.64 -11.77 -0.05
N PRO A 106 -9.85 -12.59 1.00
CA PRO A 106 -8.78 -12.85 1.97
C PRO A 106 -7.53 -13.40 1.27
N VAL A 107 -6.38 -12.85 1.64
CA VAL A 107 -5.09 -13.27 1.08
C VAL A 107 -4.09 -13.45 2.21
N GLU A 108 -3.19 -14.41 2.01
CA GLU A 108 -1.99 -14.54 2.81
C GLU A 108 -0.81 -14.02 2.00
N LEU A 109 0.05 -13.25 2.64
CA LEU A 109 1.23 -12.71 2.00
C LEU A 109 2.46 -13.49 2.46
N GLU A 110 3.22 -13.95 1.49
CA GLU A 110 4.50 -14.57 1.71
C GLU A 110 5.57 -13.74 1.01
N VAL A 111 6.63 -13.41 1.74
CA VAL A 111 7.75 -12.67 1.17
C VAL A 111 8.83 -13.66 0.78
N THR A 112 9.14 -13.70 -0.51
CA THR A 112 10.23 -14.51 -1.05
C THR A 112 11.18 -13.57 -1.78
N GLU A 113 12.45 -13.57 -1.38
CA GLU A 113 13.47 -12.81 -2.09
C GLU A 113 13.96 -13.61 -3.29
N VAL A 114 14.01 -12.94 -4.45
CA VAL A 114 14.57 -13.54 -5.66
C VAL A 114 15.61 -12.59 -6.25
N PRO A 115 16.68 -13.12 -6.87
CA PRO A 115 17.65 -12.28 -7.57
C PRO A 115 16.97 -11.47 -8.67
N ILE A 116 17.40 -10.23 -8.86
CA ILE A 116 16.77 -9.34 -9.83
C ILE A 116 16.85 -9.91 -11.26
N GLU A 117 17.87 -10.69 -11.57
CA GLU A 117 18.01 -11.36 -12.86
C GLU A 117 16.84 -12.30 -13.16
N GLU A 118 16.28 -12.94 -12.12
CA GLU A 118 15.11 -13.82 -12.30
C GLU A 118 13.84 -13.02 -12.54
N ILE A 119 13.74 -11.83 -11.97
CA ILE A 119 12.56 -10.96 -12.14
C ILE A 119 12.54 -10.39 -13.56
N LEU A 120 13.69 -10.10 -14.13
CA LEU A 120 13.84 -9.44 -15.44
C LEU A 120 13.82 -10.41 -16.63
N ARG A 121 13.73 -11.69 -16.39
CA ARG A 121 13.68 -12.70 -17.46
C ARG A 121 12.34 -12.73 -18.18
#